data_0a9331ed54795f142b388132d50f2b71
#
_entry.id   0a9331ed54795f142b388132d50f2b71
#
_cell.length_a   1.000
_cell.length_b   1.000
_cell.length_c   1.000
_cell.angle_alpha   90.00
_cell.angle_beta   90.00
_cell.angle_gamma   90.00
#
_symmetry.space_group_name_H-M   'P 1'
#
loop_
_entity.id
_entity.type
_entity.pdbx_description
1 polymer ?
#
loop_
_entity_poly.entity_id
_entity_poly.type
_entity_poly.pdbx_seq_one_letter_code
_entity_poly.pdbx_strand_id
1 'polypeptide(L)'
;MEFLVQTEILWPPDGDPDELASLIAAERERARELAAAGRIRRLWRIPGRRANWGLWEAEDATALHEALASLPLYPWLSIVVHPLAAHPSDPERPGGR
;
A
#
# COMPACT_ATOMS: atom_id res chain seq x y z
N MET A 1 -14.12 1.30 -2.96
CA MET A 1 -13.58 2.63 -2.69
C MET A 1 -12.08 2.61 -2.85
N GLU A 2 -11.54 3.54 -3.60
CA GLU A 2 -10.12 3.55 -3.93
C GLU A 2 -9.33 4.51 -3.06
N PHE A 3 -8.09 4.13 -2.78
CA PHE A 3 -7.17 4.93 -1.97
C PHE A 3 -5.80 4.92 -2.63
N LEU A 4 -5.18 6.09 -2.72
CA LEU A 4 -3.77 6.18 -3.10
C LEU A 4 -2.96 6.22 -1.82
N VAL A 5 -2.07 5.25 -1.65
CA VAL A 5 -1.34 5.04 -0.39
C VAL A 5 0.15 5.15 -0.64
N GLN A 6 0.81 6.00 0.13
CA GLN A 6 2.26 6.10 0.14
C GLN A 6 2.78 5.35 1.36
N THR A 7 3.72 4.44 1.17
CA THR A 7 4.38 3.74 2.27
C THR A 7 5.89 3.92 2.15
N GLU A 8 6.54 4.08 3.29
CA GLU A 8 8.00 4.17 3.36
C GLU A 8 8.51 3.34 4.53
N ILE A 9 9.56 2.55 4.29
CA ILE A 9 10.17 1.74 5.34
C ILE A 9 11.12 2.61 6.15
N LEU A 10 10.85 2.72 7.47
CA LEU A 10 11.68 3.45 8.43
C LEU A 10 12.37 2.44 9.34
N TRP A 11 13.38 1.74 8.80
CA TRP A 11 14.15 0.76 9.56
C TRP A 11 15.26 1.46 10.32
N PRO A 12 15.46 1.14 11.63
CA PRO A 12 16.51 1.80 12.43
C PRO A 12 17.90 1.54 11.83
N PRO A 13 18.82 2.54 11.88
CA PRO A 13 20.17 2.34 11.36
C PRO A 13 20.94 1.21 12.05
N ASP A 14 20.62 0.93 13.33
CA ASP A 14 21.22 -0.14 14.12
C ASP A 14 20.37 -1.41 14.12
N GLY A 15 19.30 -1.45 13.32
CA GLY A 15 18.45 -2.62 13.21
C GLY A 15 19.15 -3.78 12.50
N ASP A 16 18.76 -5.01 12.87
CA ASP A 16 19.33 -6.22 12.29
C ASP A 16 18.95 -6.34 10.80
N PRO A 17 19.95 -6.37 9.88
CA PRO A 17 19.67 -6.48 8.45
C PRO A 17 19.05 -7.82 8.05
N ASP A 18 19.33 -8.90 8.78
CA ASP A 18 18.75 -10.21 8.49
C ASP A 18 17.26 -10.24 8.87
N GLU A 19 16.90 -9.58 9.97
CA GLU A 19 15.52 -9.42 10.37
C GLU A 19 14.74 -8.61 9.33
N LEU A 20 15.33 -7.51 8.86
CA LEU A 20 14.72 -6.71 7.81
C LEU A 20 14.50 -7.51 6.54
N ALA A 21 15.49 -8.31 6.13
CA ALA A 21 15.38 -9.15 4.93
C ALA A 21 14.23 -10.16 5.06
N SER A 22 14.08 -10.77 6.24
CA SER A 22 12.99 -11.71 6.52
C SER A 22 11.64 -11.01 6.48
N LEU A 23 11.54 -9.82 7.03
CA LEU A 23 10.30 -9.02 7.00
C LEU A 23 9.94 -8.61 5.58
N ILE A 24 10.92 -8.23 4.76
CA ILE A 24 10.68 -7.87 3.36
C ILE A 24 10.16 -9.09 2.58
N ALA A 25 10.72 -10.27 2.81
CA ALA A 25 10.25 -11.50 2.16
C ALA A 25 8.80 -11.81 2.56
N ALA A 26 8.48 -11.69 3.85
CA ALA A 26 7.12 -11.89 4.35
C ALA A 26 6.15 -10.83 3.80
N GLU A 27 6.62 -9.59 3.67
CA GLU A 27 5.84 -8.50 3.10
C GLU A 27 5.47 -8.78 1.65
N ARG A 28 6.42 -9.27 0.84
CA ARG A 28 6.15 -9.63 -0.56
C ARG A 28 5.08 -10.71 -0.66
N GLU A 29 5.12 -11.69 0.22
CA GLU A 29 4.12 -12.76 0.23
C GLU A 29 2.74 -12.21 0.62
N ARG A 30 2.69 -11.38 1.66
CA ARG A 30 1.43 -10.75 2.07
C ARG A 30 0.86 -9.84 0.98
N ALA A 31 1.73 -9.10 0.27
CA ALA A 31 1.31 -8.25 -0.84
C ALA A 31 0.68 -9.08 -1.97
N ARG A 32 1.23 -10.26 -2.26
CA ARG A 32 0.62 -11.16 -3.25
C ARG A 32 -0.77 -11.60 -2.82
N GLU A 33 -0.95 -11.94 -1.55
CA GLU A 33 -2.26 -12.31 -1.02
C GLU A 33 -3.26 -11.17 -1.15
N LEU A 34 -2.84 -9.95 -0.78
CA LEU A 34 -3.70 -8.77 -0.87
C LEU A 34 -4.03 -8.42 -2.32
N ALA A 35 -3.09 -8.58 -3.23
CA ALA A 35 -3.32 -8.38 -4.66
C ALA A 35 -4.30 -9.42 -5.22
N ALA A 36 -4.15 -10.69 -4.84
CA ALA A 36 -5.06 -11.75 -5.25
C ALA A 36 -6.47 -11.52 -4.73
N ALA A 37 -6.60 -10.92 -3.54
CA ALA A 37 -7.90 -10.58 -2.95
C ALA A 37 -8.49 -9.27 -3.51
N GLY A 38 -7.79 -8.60 -4.43
CA GLY A 38 -8.25 -7.36 -5.03
C GLY A 38 -8.04 -6.12 -4.16
N ARG A 39 -7.30 -6.23 -3.08
CA ARG A 39 -7.03 -5.10 -2.18
C ARG A 39 -5.95 -4.18 -2.74
N ILE A 40 -4.89 -4.76 -3.32
CA ILE A 40 -3.84 -4.00 -4.02
C ILE A 40 -4.10 -4.11 -5.52
N ARG A 41 -4.34 -2.97 -6.18
CA ARG A 41 -4.62 -2.91 -7.60
C ARG A 41 -3.39 -2.56 -8.41
N ARG A 42 -2.56 -1.65 -7.93
CA ARG A 42 -1.32 -1.21 -8.56
C ARG A 42 -0.28 -0.85 -7.50
N LEU A 43 0.98 -1.02 -7.85
CA LEU A 43 2.10 -0.57 -7.03
C LEU A 43 3.16 0.08 -7.92
N TRP A 44 3.75 1.16 -7.43
CA TRP A 44 4.87 1.84 -8.07
C TRP A 44 5.95 2.10 -7.04
N ARG A 45 7.20 1.99 -7.46
CA ARG A 45 8.34 2.39 -6.63
C ARG A 45 8.50 3.90 -6.69
N ILE A 46 8.80 4.53 -5.54
CA ILE A 46 9.22 5.93 -5.51
C ILE A 46 10.73 5.94 -5.74
N PRO A 47 11.22 6.54 -6.86
CA PRO A 47 12.65 6.49 -7.17
C PRO A 47 13.52 7.06 -6.05
N GLY A 48 14.62 6.36 -5.75
CA GLY A 48 15.61 6.82 -4.79
C GLY A 48 15.25 6.63 -3.32
N ARG A 49 14.13 5.97 -3.03
CA ARG A 49 13.66 5.79 -1.64
C ARG A 49 13.15 4.36 -1.43
N ARG A 50 13.15 3.91 -0.17
CA ARG A 50 12.48 2.66 0.21
C ARG A 50 11.00 2.92 0.42
N ALA A 51 10.35 3.39 -0.63
CA ALA A 51 8.97 3.87 -0.58
C ALA A 51 8.20 3.45 -1.82
N ASN A 52 6.89 3.34 -1.67
CA ASN A 52 5.99 2.93 -2.75
C ASN A 52 4.76 3.83 -2.78
N TRP A 53 4.22 4.01 -3.99
CA TRP A 53 2.84 4.39 -4.19
C TRP A 53 2.02 3.13 -4.45
N GLY A 54 0.84 3.04 -3.85
CA GLY A 54 -0.06 1.93 -4.11
C GLY A 54 -1.47 2.43 -4.38
N LEU A 55 -2.14 1.81 -5.36
CA LEU A 55 -3.57 1.98 -5.55
C LEU A 55 -4.26 0.82 -4.85
N TRP A 56 -5.01 1.12 -3.80
CA TRP A 56 -5.68 0.13 -2.97
C TRP A 56 -7.19 0.23 -3.13
N GLU A 57 -7.85 -0.90 -3.00
CA GLU A 57 -9.31 -1.01 -3.02
C GLU A 57 -9.78 -1.60 -1.70
N ALA A 58 -10.73 -0.94 -1.04
CA ALA A 58 -11.35 -1.44 0.18
C ALA A 58 -12.77 -0.92 0.28
N GLU A 59 -13.59 -1.60 1.06
CA GLU A 59 -14.99 -1.22 1.25
C GLU A 59 -15.12 0.16 1.89
N ASP A 60 -14.24 0.42 2.87
CA ASP A 60 -14.20 1.69 3.60
C ASP A 60 -12.81 1.90 4.21
N ALA A 61 -12.64 3.00 4.93
CA ALA A 61 -11.36 3.32 5.54
C ALA A 61 -10.96 2.31 6.62
N THR A 62 -11.92 1.74 7.33
CA THR A 62 -11.65 0.73 8.37
C THR A 62 -11.09 -0.54 7.74
N ALA A 63 -11.69 -1.01 6.65
CA ALA A 63 -11.21 -2.18 5.92
C ALA A 63 -9.80 -1.93 5.35
N LEU A 64 -9.54 -0.73 4.83
CA LEU A 64 -8.20 -0.36 4.37
C LEU A 64 -7.19 -0.42 5.51
N HIS A 65 -7.53 0.17 6.66
CA HIS A 65 -6.66 0.16 7.83
C HIS A 65 -6.31 -1.27 8.25
N GLU A 66 -7.30 -2.15 8.30
CA GLU A 66 -7.07 -3.55 8.67
C GLU A 66 -6.13 -4.25 7.68
N ALA A 67 -6.31 -3.99 6.38
CA ALA A 67 -5.42 -4.56 5.35
C ALA A 67 -3.99 -4.03 5.51
N LEU A 68 -3.82 -2.72 5.71
CA LEU A 68 -2.49 -2.13 5.93
C LEU A 68 -1.85 -2.66 7.20
N ALA A 69 -2.61 -2.77 8.30
CA ALA A 69 -2.10 -3.26 9.57
C ALA A 69 -1.71 -4.74 9.52
N SER A 70 -2.19 -5.49 8.53
CA SER A 70 -1.83 -6.89 8.34
C SER A 70 -0.46 -7.07 7.67
N LEU A 71 0.16 -5.99 7.19
CA LEU A 71 1.48 -6.06 6.56
C LEU A 71 2.55 -6.35 7.62
N PRO A 72 3.46 -7.33 7.38
CA PRO A 72 4.53 -7.65 8.34
C PRO A 72 5.42 -6.45 8.69
N LEU A 73 5.65 -5.54 7.75
CA LEU A 73 6.44 -4.33 7.98
C LEU A 73 5.67 -3.19 8.64
N TYR A 74 4.37 -3.36 8.90
CA TYR A 74 3.51 -2.28 9.37
C TYR A 74 4.11 -1.45 10.52
N PRO A 75 4.72 -2.05 11.58
CA PRO A 75 5.29 -1.25 12.67
C PRO A 75 6.41 -0.30 12.25
N TRP A 76 7.04 -0.57 11.11
CA TRP A 76 8.16 0.21 10.59
C TRP A 76 7.79 1.02 9.35
N LEU A 77 6.50 1.11 9.01
CA LEU A 77 6.07 1.89 7.86
C LEU A 77 5.58 3.27 8.28
N SER A 78 6.02 4.27 7.53
CA SER A 78 5.34 5.56 7.48
C SER A 78 4.30 5.47 6.37
N ILE A 79 3.04 5.73 6.70
CA ILE A 79 1.92 5.54 5.76
C ILE A 79 1.14 6.83 5.63
N VAL A 80 0.90 7.26 4.39
CA VAL A 80 0.02 8.38 4.08
C VAL A 80 -1.07 7.89 3.15
N VAL A 81 -2.33 8.11 3.52
CA VAL A 81 -3.49 7.65 2.76
C VAL A 81 -4.22 8.83 2.15
N HIS A 82 -4.48 8.73 0.84
CA HIS A 82 -5.28 9.70 0.12
C HIS A 82 -6.53 9.00 -0.40
N PRO A 83 -7.72 9.24 0.20
CA PRO A 83 -8.96 8.70 -0.36
C PRO A 83 -9.22 9.32 -1.72
N LEU A 84 -9.67 8.51 -2.67
CA LEU A 84 -9.97 8.97 -4.02
C LEU A 84 -11.48 9.00 -4.22
N ALA A 85 -11.97 10.14 -4.68
CA ALA A 85 -13.36 10.31 -5.06
C ALA A 85 -13.49 10.35 -6.57
N ALA A 86 -14.63 9.91 -7.09
CA ALA A 86 -14.90 9.99 -8.52
C ALA A 86 -14.93 11.44 -8.98
N HIS A 87 -14.34 11.71 -10.13
CA HIS A 87 -14.38 13.03 -10.75
C HIS A 87 -15.27 12.96 -12.00
N PRO A 88 -16.20 13.91 -12.19
CA PRO A 88 -17.10 13.85 -13.36
C PRO A 88 -16.39 13.97 -14.71
N SER A 89 -15.18 14.55 -14.74
CA SER A 89 -14.39 14.69 -15.96
C SER A 89 -13.33 13.62 -16.15
N ASP A 90 -13.32 12.60 -15.30
CA ASP A 90 -12.41 11.47 -15.45
C ASP A 90 -12.74 10.72 -16.73
N PRO A 91 -11.82 10.64 -17.73
CA PRO A 91 -12.11 10.01 -19.01
C PRO A 91 -12.35 8.49 -18.89
N GLU A 92 -11.84 7.86 -17.83
CA GLU A 92 -12.02 6.42 -17.59
C GLU A 92 -13.25 6.12 -16.73
N ARG A 93 -13.96 7.13 -16.29
CA ARG A 93 -15.13 6.93 -15.44
C ARG A 93 -16.27 6.31 -16.24
N PRO A 94 -16.78 5.11 -15.88
CA PRO A 94 -17.92 4.50 -16.57
C PRO A 94 -19.13 5.43 -16.54
N GLY A 95 -19.70 5.71 -17.73
CA GLY A 95 -20.86 6.59 -17.86
C GLY A 95 -20.61 8.05 -17.52
N GLY A 96 -19.35 8.44 -17.34
CA GLY A 96 -18.96 9.77 -16.89
C GLY A 96 -18.75 10.81 -17.97
N ARG A 97 -19.14 10.52 -19.19
CA ARG A 97 -18.97 11.42 -20.33
C ARG A 97 -20.29 11.96 -20.84
#